data_f72e5d389fd3c176edec279a3bacfeeb
#
_entry.id   f72e5d389fd3c176edec279a3bacfeeb
#
_cell.length_a   1.000
_cell.length_b   1.000
_cell.length_c   1.000
_cell.angle_alpha   90.00
_cell.angle_beta   90.00
_cell.angle_gamma   90.00
#
_symmetry.space_group_name_H-M   'P 1'
#
loop_
_entity.id
_entity.type
_entity.pdbx_description
1 polymer ?
#
loop_
_entity_poly.entity_id
_entity_poly.type
_entity_poly.pdbx_seq_one_letter_code
_entity_poly.pdbx_strand_id
1 'polypeptide(L)'
;MSERHAVCNESDIPENGKYAAFVEDEEVLIVKSEGRLYAIRDCCSHQEFPLSHGSVKGKVIKCKAHGAEFDLETGRALCAPAHVPIDVFPLEVIDGVIYVELD
;
A
#
# COMPACT_ATOMS: atom_id res chain seq x y z
N MET A 1 -16.47 -2.46 -13.56
CA MET A 1 -16.61 -1.15 -12.89
C MET A 1 -15.90 -1.18 -11.55
N SER A 2 -15.30 -0.09 -11.19
CA SER A 2 -14.64 -0.02 -9.88
C SER A 2 -15.65 0.26 -8.78
N GLU A 3 -15.40 -0.30 -7.61
CA GLU A 3 -16.23 -0.10 -6.43
C GLU A 3 -15.36 0.42 -5.30
N ARG A 4 -15.93 1.29 -4.48
CA ARG A 4 -15.26 1.80 -3.30
C ARG A 4 -15.63 0.97 -2.08
N HIS A 5 -14.62 0.61 -1.32
CA HIS A 5 -14.78 -0.21 -0.12
C HIS A 5 -14.18 0.49 1.08
N ALA A 6 -14.93 0.58 2.17
CA ALA A 6 -14.42 1.13 3.41
C ALA A 6 -13.40 0.16 4.02
N VAL A 7 -12.24 0.66 4.40
CA VAL A 7 -11.16 -0.17 4.94
C VAL A 7 -10.97 0.07 6.43
N CYS A 8 -10.72 1.32 6.82
CA CYS A 8 -10.49 1.65 8.22
C CYS A 8 -10.64 3.16 8.40
N ASN A 9 -10.52 3.63 9.64
CA ASN A 9 -10.53 5.07 9.92
C ASN A 9 -9.13 5.63 9.67
N GLU A 10 -9.08 6.86 9.20
CA GLU A 10 -7.81 7.56 9.00
C GLU A 10 -7.01 7.63 10.31
N SER A 11 -7.71 7.82 11.43
CA SER A 11 -7.07 7.89 12.74
C SER A 11 -6.44 6.58 13.21
N ASP A 12 -6.75 5.46 12.56
CA ASP A 12 -6.17 4.17 12.91
C ASP A 12 -4.72 4.02 12.42
N ILE A 13 -4.26 4.95 11.57
CA ILE A 13 -2.94 4.86 10.97
C ILE A 13 -2.09 6.04 11.40
N PRO A 14 -1.06 5.83 12.23
CA PRO A 14 -0.15 6.90 12.59
C PRO A 14 0.80 7.25 11.45
N GLU A 15 1.52 8.36 11.59
CA GLU A 15 2.53 8.75 10.62
C GLU A 15 3.57 7.62 10.47
N ASN A 16 3.91 7.28 9.24
CA ASN A 16 4.77 6.15 8.87
C ASN A 16 4.19 4.80 9.26
N GLY A 17 2.88 4.76 9.56
CA GLY A 17 2.18 3.53 9.89
C GLY A 17 1.61 2.82 8.69
N LYS A 18 1.24 1.57 8.90
CA LYS A 18 0.67 0.71 7.87
C LYS A 18 -0.54 -0.03 8.42
N TYR A 19 -1.49 -0.32 7.54
CA TYR A 19 -2.68 -1.07 7.89
C TYR A 19 -2.96 -2.09 6.79
N ALA A 20 -2.81 -3.37 7.09
CA ALA A 20 -3.04 -4.45 6.14
C ALA A 20 -4.47 -4.96 6.27
N ALA A 21 -5.15 -5.15 5.15
CA ALA A 21 -6.52 -5.62 5.13
C ALA A 21 -6.80 -6.46 3.88
N PHE A 22 -7.80 -7.33 4.00
CA PHE A 22 -8.37 -7.99 2.84
C PHE A 22 -9.62 -7.24 2.44
N VAL A 23 -9.68 -6.82 1.18
CA VAL A 23 -10.83 -6.11 0.64
C VAL A 23 -11.25 -6.87 -0.61
N GLU A 24 -12.41 -7.52 -0.59
CA GLU A 24 -12.91 -8.35 -1.69
C GLU A 24 -11.86 -9.35 -2.19
N ASP A 25 -11.22 -10.06 -1.24
CA ASP A 25 -10.18 -11.06 -1.50
C ASP A 25 -8.88 -10.48 -2.05
N GLU A 26 -8.74 -9.15 -2.08
CA GLU A 26 -7.50 -8.49 -2.46
C GLU A 26 -6.71 -8.10 -1.22
N GLU A 27 -5.42 -8.36 -1.25
CA GLU A 27 -4.52 -7.94 -0.16
C GLU A 27 -4.17 -6.47 -0.35
N VAL A 28 -4.68 -5.61 0.52
CA VAL A 28 -4.49 -4.16 0.43
C VAL A 28 -3.68 -3.68 1.63
N LEU A 29 -2.71 -2.83 1.37
CA LEU A 29 -1.92 -2.18 2.42
C LEU A 29 -2.15 -0.68 2.32
N ILE A 30 -2.65 -0.09 3.42
CA ILE A 30 -2.76 1.36 3.54
C ILE A 30 -1.50 1.84 4.24
N VAL A 31 -0.86 2.84 3.67
CA VAL A 31 0.38 3.40 4.21
C VAL A 31 0.21 4.91 4.39
N LYS A 32 0.63 5.42 5.53
CA LYS A 32 0.64 6.86 5.77
C LYS A 32 2.10 7.32 5.86
N SER A 33 2.47 8.26 5.03
CA SER A 33 3.81 8.83 5.03
C SER A 33 3.76 10.30 4.63
N GLU A 34 4.44 11.13 5.38
CA GLU A 34 4.51 12.58 5.14
C GLU A 34 3.14 13.22 5.00
N GLY A 35 2.20 12.79 5.85
CA GLY A 35 0.84 13.31 5.86
C GLY A 35 -0.04 12.81 4.71
N ARG A 36 0.45 11.90 3.88
CA ARG A 36 -0.29 11.35 2.75
C ARG A 36 -0.62 9.89 2.96
N LEU A 37 -1.74 9.47 2.39
CA LEU A 37 -2.20 8.09 2.44
C LEU A 37 -2.06 7.44 1.06
N TYR A 38 -1.62 6.18 1.08
CA TYR A 38 -1.44 5.39 -0.14
C TYR A 38 -2.07 4.03 0.05
N ALA A 39 -2.62 3.47 -1.01
CA ALA A 39 -3.16 2.12 -1.00
C ALA A 39 -2.44 1.31 -2.08
N ILE A 40 -1.81 0.23 -1.66
CA ILE A 40 -1.04 -0.64 -2.56
C ILE A 40 -1.40 -2.10 -2.30
N ARG A 41 -1.04 -2.97 -3.23
CA ARG A 41 -1.17 -4.41 -2.99
C ARG A 41 -0.14 -4.83 -1.94
N ASP A 42 -0.57 -5.58 -0.93
CA ASP A 42 0.32 -6.04 0.14
C ASP A 42 1.07 -7.30 -0.27
N CYS A 43 1.85 -7.17 -1.33
CA CYS A 43 2.61 -8.28 -1.86
C CYS A 43 3.77 -7.76 -2.70
N CYS A 44 4.97 -8.23 -2.39
CA CYS A 44 6.14 -7.89 -3.19
C CYS A 44 6.08 -8.60 -4.53
N SER A 45 6.29 -7.89 -5.65
CA SER A 45 6.23 -8.48 -6.98
C SER A 45 7.36 -9.46 -7.26
N HIS A 46 8.46 -9.36 -6.51
CA HIS A 46 9.58 -10.27 -6.64
C HIS A 46 9.26 -11.66 -6.07
N GLN A 47 8.65 -11.69 -4.90
CA GLN A 47 8.22 -12.91 -4.23
C GLN A 47 6.94 -12.61 -3.46
N GLU A 48 6.14 -13.64 -3.21
CA GLU A 48 4.91 -13.47 -2.43
C GLU A 48 5.22 -13.24 -0.96
N PHE A 49 5.74 -12.07 -0.65
CA PHE A 49 6.08 -11.64 0.70
C PHE A 49 5.32 -10.37 1.04
N PRO A 50 4.64 -10.31 2.19
CA PRO A 50 3.85 -9.13 2.53
C PRO A 50 4.71 -7.87 2.67
N LEU A 51 4.33 -6.80 1.96
CA LEU A 51 5.00 -5.52 2.08
C LEU A 51 4.71 -4.86 3.43
N SER A 52 3.64 -5.30 4.11
CA SER A 52 3.32 -4.83 5.46
C SER A 52 4.45 -5.09 6.46
N HIS A 53 5.31 -6.05 6.21
CA HIS A 53 6.48 -6.33 7.05
C HIS A 53 7.69 -5.45 6.69
N GLY A 54 7.58 -4.68 5.61
CA GLY A 54 8.65 -3.81 5.17
C GLY A 54 8.70 -2.49 5.90
N SER A 55 9.59 -1.61 5.46
CA SER A 55 9.75 -0.28 6.03
C SER A 55 9.35 0.79 5.02
N VAL A 56 8.88 1.92 5.54
CA VAL A 56 8.44 3.05 4.74
C VAL A 56 9.34 4.24 5.01
N LYS A 57 9.78 4.90 3.94
CA LYS A 57 10.55 6.13 4.04
C LYS A 57 10.14 7.04 2.89
N GLY A 58 9.55 8.18 3.21
CA GLY A 58 9.02 9.08 2.19
C GLY A 58 7.98 8.38 1.34
N LYS A 59 8.16 8.40 0.03
CA LYS A 59 7.25 7.75 -0.92
C LYS A 59 7.68 6.34 -1.30
N VAL A 60 8.56 5.72 -0.52
CA VAL A 60 9.13 4.41 -0.85
C VAL A 60 8.81 3.41 0.24
N ILE A 61 8.38 2.22 -0.18
CA ILE A 61 8.26 1.07 0.71
C ILE A 61 9.28 0.02 0.30
N LYS A 62 10.00 -0.51 1.30
CA LYS A 62 11.06 -1.49 1.08
C LYS A 62 10.63 -2.85 1.58
N CYS A 63 10.70 -3.85 0.71
CA CYS A 63 10.38 -5.22 1.07
C CYS A 63 11.44 -5.76 2.04
N LYS A 64 10.99 -6.36 3.14
CA LYS A 64 11.88 -6.89 4.16
C LYS A 64 12.73 -8.05 3.66
N ALA A 65 12.18 -8.86 2.77
CA ALA A 65 12.83 -10.11 2.37
C ALA A 65 14.15 -9.91 1.61
N HIS A 66 14.16 -9.05 0.59
CA HIS A 66 15.32 -8.88 -0.28
C HIS A 66 15.67 -7.43 -0.57
N GLY A 67 15.04 -6.49 0.12
CA GLY A 67 15.33 -5.08 -0.06
C GLY A 67 14.78 -4.45 -1.34
N ALA A 68 13.83 -5.10 -2.00
CA ALA A 68 13.16 -4.50 -3.15
C ALA A 68 12.41 -3.26 -2.72
N GLU A 69 12.46 -2.20 -3.53
CA GLU A 69 11.82 -0.93 -3.21
C GLU A 69 10.79 -0.57 -4.27
N PHE A 70 9.67 -0.01 -3.80
CA PHE A 70 8.57 0.38 -4.67
C PHE A 70 8.11 1.79 -4.33
N ASP A 71 7.72 2.52 -5.37
CA ASP A 71 7.13 3.85 -5.22
C ASP A 71 5.69 3.69 -4.74
N LEU A 72 5.34 4.33 -3.64
CA LEU A 72 4.00 4.24 -3.06
C LEU A 72 2.94 4.89 -3.93
N GLU A 73 3.31 5.89 -4.70
CA GLU A 73 2.36 6.64 -5.51
C GLU A 73 2.02 5.92 -6.82
N THR A 74 3.02 5.31 -7.44
CA THR A 74 2.87 4.69 -8.77
C THR A 74 2.93 3.17 -8.75
N GLY A 75 3.50 2.58 -7.71
CA GLY A 75 3.74 1.14 -7.63
C GLY A 75 5.00 0.69 -8.37
N ARG A 76 5.74 1.64 -8.92
CA ARG A 76 6.92 1.33 -9.73
C ARG A 76 8.01 0.66 -8.92
N ALA A 77 8.61 -0.39 -9.48
CA ALA A 77 9.78 -1.03 -8.88
C ALA A 77 10.99 -0.12 -9.05
N LEU A 78 11.65 0.23 -7.95
CA LEU A 78 12.73 1.20 -7.95
C LEU A 78 14.11 0.59 -7.97
N CYS A 79 14.24 -0.65 -7.53
CA CYS A 79 15.53 -1.33 -7.54
C CYS A 79 15.39 -2.85 -7.56
N ALA A 80 16.46 -3.51 -7.99
CA ALA A 80 16.52 -4.97 -7.97
C ALA A 80 16.38 -5.46 -6.51
N PRO A 81 15.85 -6.68 -6.29
CA PRO A 81 15.54 -7.69 -7.30
C PRO A 81 14.18 -7.54 -7.97
N ALA A 82 13.36 -6.55 -7.59
CA ALA A 82 12.06 -6.36 -8.20
C ALA A 82 12.17 -5.63 -9.53
N HIS A 83 11.48 -6.16 -10.54
CA HIS A 83 11.44 -5.56 -11.88
C HIS A 83 10.03 -5.25 -12.32
N VAL A 84 9.03 -5.79 -11.63
CA VAL A 84 7.62 -5.64 -11.98
C VAL A 84 6.97 -4.71 -10.95
N PRO A 85 6.17 -3.73 -11.40
CA PRO A 85 5.50 -2.85 -10.46
C PRO A 85 4.44 -3.59 -9.65
N ILE A 86 4.10 -3.04 -8.50
CA ILE A 86 2.97 -3.53 -7.70
C ILE A 86 1.74 -2.71 -8.04
N ASP A 87 0.56 -3.27 -7.76
CA ASP A 87 -0.68 -2.54 -7.98
C ASP A 87 -0.86 -1.44 -6.94
N VAL A 88 -1.34 -0.29 -7.40
CA VAL A 88 -1.77 0.78 -6.51
C VAL A 88 -3.26 0.99 -6.73
N PHE A 89 -3.97 1.35 -5.66
CA PHE A 89 -5.41 1.53 -5.69
C PHE A 89 -5.76 2.98 -5.40
N PRO A 90 -6.76 3.54 -6.11
CA PRO A 90 -7.26 4.86 -5.75
C PRO A 90 -7.80 4.86 -4.33
N LEU A 91 -7.52 5.91 -3.59
CA LEU A 91 -7.88 6.02 -2.19
C LEU A 91 -8.56 7.36 -1.96
N GLU A 92 -9.62 7.35 -1.14
CA GLU A 92 -10.35 8.55 -0.79
C GLU A 92 -10.71 8.51 0.69
N VAL A 93 -10.68 9.65 1.33
CA VAL A 93 -11.09 9.78 2.73
C VAL A 93 -12.38 10.58 2.78
N ILE A 94 -13.43 10.01 3.37
CA ILE A 94 -14.72 10.66 3.53
C ILE A 94 -15.12 10.55 5.00
N ASP A 95 -15.33 11.67 5.65
CA ASP A 95 -15.69 11.74 7.07
C ASP A 95 -14.76 10.91 7.96
N GLY A 96 -13.47 10.96 7.67
CA GLY A 96 -12.44 10.25 8.46
C GLY A 96 -12.32 8.76 8.15
N VAL A 97 -13.09 8.24 7.19
CA VAL A 97 -13.04 6.84 6.79
C VAL A 97 -12.29 6.70 5.47
N ILE A 98 -11.35 5.78 5.43
CA ILE A 98 -10.57 5.50 4.23
C ILE A 98 -11.32 4.51 3.34
N TYR A 99 -11.51 4.90 2.08
CA TYR A 99 -12.11 4.05 1.05
C TYR A 99 -11.08 3.75 -0.01
N VAL A 100 -11.06 2.52 -0.46
CA VAL A 100 -10.18 2.06 -1.54
C VAL A 100 -11.05 1.61 -2.70
N GLU A 101 -10.64 1.97 -3.91
CA GLU A 101 -11.37 1.63 -5.12
C GLU A 101 -10.75 0.39 -5.75
N LEU A 102 -11.58 -0.64 -5.95
CA LEU A 102 -11.19 -1.90 -6.58
C LEU A 102 -12.03 -2.14 -7.84
N ASP A 103 -11.44 -2.78 -8.81
CA ASP A 103 -12.15 -3.18 -10.03
C ASP A 103 -12.86 -4.52 -9.85
#